data_12674cb0f83f3ef4693cc74e1606e786
#
_entry.id   12674cb0f83f3ef4693cc74e1606e786
#
_cell.length_a   1.000
_cell.length_b   1.000
_cell.length_c   1.000
_cell.angle_alpha   90.00
_cell.angle_beta   90.00
_cell.angle_gamma   90.00
#
_symmetry.space_group_name_H-M   'P 1'
#
loop_
_entity.id
_entity.type
_entity.pdbx_description
1 polymer ?
#
loop_
_entity_poly.entity_id
_entity_poly.type
_entity_poly.pdbx_seq_one_letter_code
_entity_poly.pdbx_strand_id
1 'polypeptide(L)'
;MADLGSGTPQLRKLGIVPGARWSVIGADPGWRFETTPDAAAEVSGSAPADVVLVFVRAAAELEPALVEQEQRVFPAGALWIAWPRKAAGHVSDLGDSVVRDAALARRLVDVKVAALDHDWSALKLVWRREHR
;
A
#
# COMPACT_ATOMS: atom_id res chain seq x y z
N MET A 1 22.99 10.63 -2.68
CA MET A 1 21.90 11.02 -1.89
C MET A 1 20.58 10.70 -2.54
N ALA A 2 20.09 9.74 -2.10
CA ALA A 2 19.03 9.16 -2.85
C ALA A 2 17.75 9.96 -2.79
N ASP A 3 17.24 10.19 -1.69
CA ASP A 3 15.94 10.77 -1.58
C ASP A 3 16.03 12.23 -1.18
N LEU A 4 15.99 13.07 -2.17
CA LEU A 4 16.14 14.48 -1.96
C LEU A 4 14.85 15.16 -1.50
N GLY A 5 13.71 14.53 -1.73
CA GLY A 5 12.43 15.13 -1.42
C GLY A 5 12.06 14.98 0.05
N SER A 6 11.98 13.76 0.50
CA SER A 6 11.47 13.48 1.85
C SER A 6 12.56 13.10 2.83
N GLY A 7 13.68 12.60 2.36
CA GLY A 7 14.72 12.07 3.22
C GLY A 7 14.35 10.77 3.91
N THR A 8 13.17 10.22 3.65
CA THR A 8 12.71 9.00 4.30
C THR A 8 12.84 7.81 3.35
N PRO A 9 13.60 6.78 3.72
CA PRO A 9 13.70 5.57 2.90
C PRO A 9 12.34 4.94 2.65
N GLN A 10 12.18 4.35 1.47
CA GLN A 10 10.91 3.77 1.05
C GLN A 10 10.35 2.75 2.05
N LEU A 11 11.17 1.82 2.51
CA LEU A 11 10.69 0.79 3.44
C LEU A 11 10.18 1.40 4.74
N ARG A 12 10.90 2.39 5.27
CA ARG A 12 10.45 3.07 6.48
C ARG A 12 9.15 3.83 6.25
N LYS A 13 9.03 4.47 5.10
CA LYS A 13 7.81 5.20 4.72
C LYS A 13 6.61 4.26 4.72
N LEU A 14 6.80 3.04 4.24
CA LEU A 14 5.75 2.02 4.19
C LEU A 14 5.49 1.36 5.55
N GLY A 15 6.40 1.51 6.51
CA GLY A 15 6.30 0.83 7.79
C GLY A 15 6.90 -0.57 7.80
N ILE A 16 7.66 -0.92 6.76
CA ILE A 16 8.35 -2.21 6.69
C ILE A 16 9.68 -2.05 7.43
N VAL A 17 9.59 -2.07 8.75
CA VAL A 17 10.74 -1.97 9.63
C VAL A 17 11.27 -3.37 9.93
N PRO A 18 12.49 -3.52 10.49
CA PRO A 18 13.02 -4.84 10.84
C PRO A 18 12.03 -5.61 11.70
N GLY A 19 11.76 -6.86 11.30
CA GLY A 19 10.80 -7.72 12.00
C GLY A 19 9.36 -7.61 11.54
N ALA A 20 9.01 -6.59 10.76
CA ALA A 20 7.65 -6.44 10.26
C ALA A 20 7.36 -7.50 9.19
N ARG A 21 6.20 -8.16 9.32
CA ARG A 21 5.72 -9.09 8.30
C ARG A 21 5.12 -8.28 7.17
N TRP A 22 5.48 -8.61 5.94
CA TRP A 22 5.05 -7.82 4.80
C TRP A 22 4.62 -8.71 3.63
N SER A 23 3.82 -8.13 2.74
CA SER A 23 3.32 -8.80 1.56
C SER A 23 3.14 -7.77 0.45
N VAL A 24 3.43 -8.17 -0.80
CA VAL A 24 3.22 -7.33 -1.99
C VAL A 24 2.34 -8.10 -2.95
N ILE A 25 1.29 -7.45 -3.45
CA ILE A 25 0.31 -8.08 -4.31
C ILE A 25 0.11 -7.23 -5.56
N GLY A 26 0.12 -7.87 -6.72
CA GLY A 26 -0.21 -7.22 -7.98
C GLY A 26 0.88 -6.36 -8.59
N ALA A 27 2.10 -6.42 -8.08
CA ALA A 27 3.21 -5.70 -8.69
C ALA A 27 3.56 -6.29 -10.06
N ASP A 28 4.07 -5.44 -10.95
CA ASP A 28 4.60 -5.91 -12.22
C ASP A 28 5.80 -6.83 -11.98
N PRO A 29 6.06 -7.79 -12.86
CA PRO A 29 7.15 -8.77 -12.62
C PRO A 29 8.51 -8.15 -12.38
N GLY A 30 8.79 -6.99 -12.95
CA GLY A 30 10.07 -6.31 -12.78
C GLY A 30 10.12 -5.33 -11.62
N TRP A 31 9.02 -5.16 -10.90
CA TRP A 31 9.00 -4.18 -9.83
C TRP A 31 9.86 -4.61 -8.64
N ARG A 32 10.60 -3.67 -8.07
CA ARG A 32 11.49 -3.91 -6.94
C ARG A 32 11.37 -2.77 -5.93
N PHE A 33 11.52 -3.10 -4.65
CA PHE A 33 11.75 -2.08 -3.64
C PHE A 33 13.08 -1.37 -3.89
N GLU A 34 13.20 -0.14 -3.41
CA GLU A 34 14.47 0.61 -3.50
C GLU A 34 15.58 -0.11 -2.74
N THR A 35 15.25 -0.71 -1.60
CA THR A 35 16.15 -1.58 -0.87
C THR A 35 15.39 -2.87 -0.55
N THR A 36 16.10 -3.98 -0.52
CA THR A 36 15.47 -5.28 -0.32
C THR A 36 15.06 -5.46 1.14
N PRO A 37 13.77 -5.71 1.41
CA PRO A 37 13.34 -6.03 2.78
C PRO A 37 13.77 -7.45 3.16
N ASP A 38 13.65 -7.79 4.45
CA ASP A 38 13.97 -9.12 4.93
C ASP A 38 13.02 -10.14 4.30
N ALA A 39 13.57 -11.02 3.46
CA ALA A 39 12.78 -12.03 2.76
C ALA A 39 12.14 -13.02 3.73
N ALA A 40 12.75 -13.25 4.89
CA ALA A 40 12.19 -14.18 5.88
C ALA A 40 10.92 -13.65 6.53
N ALA A 41 10.67 -12.34 6.43
CA ALA A 41 9.46 -11.71 6.97
C ALA A 41 8.34 -11.59 5.93
N GLU A 42 8.58 -12.00 4.69
CA GLU A 42 7.54 -12.01 3.67
C GLU A 42 6.50 -13.08 3.99
N VAL A 43 5.22 -12.69 3.94
CA VAL A 43 4.10 -13.61 4.16
C VAL A 43 3.18 -13.58 2.95
N SER A 44 2.43 -14.67 2.75
CA SER A 44 1.60 -14.81 1.55
C SER A 44 0.22 -15.34 1.89
N GLY A 45 -0.63 -15.44 0.87
CA GLY A 45 -1.98 -15.95 1.01
C GLY A 45 -2.82 -15.04 1.89
N SER A 46 -3.48 -15.61 2.87
CA SER A 46 -4.30 -14.87 3.82
C SER A 46 -3.62 -14.68 5.17
N ALA A 47 -2.33 -14.96 5.25
CA ALA A 47 -1.59 -14.83 6.51
C ALA A 47 -1.63 -13.38 7.02
N PRO A 48 -1.74 -13.18 8.33
CA PRO A 48 -1.68 -11.84 8.91
C PRO A 48 -0.36 -11.16 8.56
N ALA A 49 -0.42 -9.86 8.32
CA ALA A 49 0.74 -9.06 7.97
C ALA A 49 0.68 -7.71 8.68
N ASP A 50 1.84 -7.13 8.92
CA ASP A 50 1.91 -5.79 9.49
C ASP A 50 1.75 -4.75 8.38
N VAL A 51 2.20 -5.06 7.18
CA VAL A 51 2.08 -4.19 6.01
C VAL A 51 1.75 -5.03 4.79
N VAL A 52 0.68 -4.66 4.08
CA VAL A 52 0.34 -5.23 2.78
C VAL A 52 0.34 -4.10 1.76
N LEU A 53 1.08 -4.26 0.69
CA LEU A 53 1.14 -3.31 -0.42
C LEU A 53 0.46 -3.94 -1.63
N VAL A 54 -0.61 -3.32 -2.12
CA VAL A 54 -1.40 -3.83 -3.24
C VAL A 54 -1.33 -2.82 -4.39
N PHE A 55 -0.99 -3.30 -5.57
CA PHE A 55 -0.98 -2.49 -6.78
C PHE A 55 -2.30 -2.67 -7.52
N VAL A 56 -2.95 -1.56 -7.85
CA VAL A 56 -4.17 -1.56 -8.65
C VAL A 56 -3.99 -0.60 -9.83
N ARG A 57 -4.63 -0.90 -10.95
CA ARG A 57 -4.46 -0.12 -12.17
C ARG A 57 -5.75 0.54 -12.64
N ALA A 58 -6.88 0.11 -12.08
CA ALA A 58 -8.19 0.64 -12.42
C ALA A 58 -9.09 0.65 -11.21
N ALA A 59 -10.04 1.57 -11.16
CA ALA A 59 -10.95 1.70 -10.02
C ALA A 59 -11.73 0.42 -9.75
N ALA A 60 -12.05 -0.36 -10.78
CA ALA A 60 -12.77 -1.62 -10.61
C ALA A 60 -12.01 -2.66 -9.79
N GLU A 61 -10.69 -2.50 -9.64
CA GLU A 61 -9.86 -3.43 -8.86
C GLU A 61 -9.87 -3.12 -7.36
N LEU A 62 -10.38 -1.94 -6.96
CA LEU A 62 -10.27 -1.49 -5.58
C LEU A 62 -11.07 -2.34 -4.60
N GLU A 63 -12.36 -2.51 -4.83
CA GLU A 63 -13.18 -3.24 -3.88
C GLU A 63 -12.71 -4.67 -3.69
N PRO A 64 -12.42 -5.43 -4.76
CA PRO A 64 -11.88 -6.77 -4.57
C PRO A 64 -10.57 -6.79 -3.76
N ALA A 65 -9.70 -5.82 -4.01
CA ALA A 65 -8.43 -5.74 -3.28
C ALA A 65 -8.66 -5.48 -1.80
N LEU A 66 -9.55 -4.55 -1.48
CA LEU A 66 -9.86 -4.23 -0.08
C LEU A 66 -10.50 -5.44 0.63
N VAL A 67 -11.46 -6.07 -0.04
CA VAL A 67 -12.14 -7.25 0.52
C VAL A 67 -11.15 -8.37 0.84
N GLU A 68 -10.20 -8.61 -0.07
CA GLU A 68 -9.25 -9.70 0.11
C GLU A 68 -8.19 -9.39 1.17
N GLN A 69 -7.79 -8.12 1.30
CA GLN A 69 -6.61 -7.82 2.09
C GLN A 69 -6.86 -7.15 3.43
N GLU A 70 -8.04 -6.55 3.62
CA GLU A 70 -8.26 -5.73 4.82
C GLU A 70 -8.12 -6.54 6.11
N GLN A 71 -8.59 -7.78 6.14
CA GLN A 71 -8.55 -8.58 7.35
C GLN A 71 -7.12 -8.97 7.74
N ARG A 72 -6.23 -9.06 6.76
CA ARG A 72 -4.84 -9.44 7.01
C ARG A 72 -4.10 -8.42 7.88
N VAL A 73 -4.52 -7.15 7.82
CA VAL A 73 -3.87 -6.08 8.58
C VAL A 73 -4.65 -5.70 9.84
N PHE A 74 -5.72 -6.42 10.14
CA PHE A 74 -6.48 -6.18 11.38
C PHE A 74 -5.65 -6.62 12.59
N PRO A 75 -5.62 -5.89 13.72
CA PRO A 75 -6.25 -4.58 13.93
C PRO A 75 -5.30 -3.40 13.76
N ALA A 76 -3.99 -3.62 13.75
CA ALA A 76 -3.02 -2.54 13.88
C ALA A 76 -2.09 -2.37 12.69
N GLY A 77 -2.22 -3.19 11.67
CA GLY A 77 -1.37 -3.13 10.49
C GLY A 77 -1.85 -2.08 9.49
N ALA A 78 -1.12 -1.96 8.39
CA ALA A 78 -1.39 -0.99 7.33
C ALA A 78 -1.59 -1.69 6.00
N LEU A 79 -2.60 -1.24 5.26
CA LEU A 79 -2.86 -1.66 3.90
C LEU A 79 -2.57 -0.45 3.00
N TRP A 80 -1.55 -0.60 2.14
CA TRP A 80 -1.21 0.43 1.18
C TRP A 80 -1.79 0.05 -0.17
N ILE A 81 -2.53 0.97 -0.77
CA ILE A 81 -3.02 0.81 -2.15
C ILE A 81 -2.18 1.71 -3.03
N ALA A 82 -1.53 1.12 -4.03
CA ALA A 82 -0.71 1.85 -4.98
C ALA A 82 -1.42 1.91 -6.34
N TRP A 83 -1.36 3.06 -6.99
CA TRP A 83 -1.95 3.27 -8.32
C TRP A 83 -0.98 4.04 -9.20
N PRO A 84 -1.17 4.00 -10.56
CA PRO A 84 -0.27 4.68 -11.48
C PRO A 84 -0.26 6.19 -11.23
N ARG A 85 0.92 6.76 -11.14
CA ARG A 85 1.12 8.15 -10.77
C ARG A 85 0.92 9.08 -11.95
N LYS A 86 -0.02 10.02 -11.83
CA LYS A 86 -0.32 10.96 -12.91
C LYS A 86 0.85 11.88 -13.22
N ALA A 87 1.60 12.29 -12.21
CA ALA A 87 2.76 13.15 -12.41
C ALA A 87 3.86 12.50 -13.26
N ALA A 88 3.86 11.18 -13.39
CA ALA A 88 4.78 10.46 -14.26
C ALA A 88 4.21 10.23 -15.67
N GLY A 89 3.04 10.79 -15.96
CA GLY A 89 2.43 10.68 -17.28
C GLY A 89 1.45 9.53 -17.44
N HIS A 90 1.17 8.79 -16.40
CA HIS A 90 0.23 7.68 -16.48
C HIS A 90 -1.22 8.18 -16.49
N VAL A 91 -2.07 7.46 -17.22
CA VAL A 91 -3.50 7.75 -17.31
C VAL A 91 -4.24 6.63 -16.56
N SER A 92 -5.10 7.04 -15.63
CA SER A 92 -5.84 6.08 -14.80
C SER A 92 -7.08 6.77 -14.25
N ASP A 93 -8.11 5.99 -13.93
CA ASP A 93 -9.30 6.48 -13.24
C ASP A 93 -9.10 6.48 -11.72
N LEU A 94 -7.88 6.29 -11.27
CA LEU A 94 -7.54 6.24 -9.85
C LEU A 94 -6.90 7.54 -9.38
N GLY A 95 -7.02 7.79 -8.10
CA GLY A 95 -6.40 8.90 -7.41
C GLY A 95 -6.68 8.74 -5.93
N ASP A 96 -6.13 9.63 -5.11
CA ASP A 96 -6.25 9.50 -3.66
C ASP A 96 -7.72 9.57 -3.21
N SER A 97 -8.55 10.44 -3.80
CA SER A 97 -9.94 10.56 -3.40
C SER A 97 -10.74 9.30 -3.75
N VAL A 98 -10.49 8.70 -4.89
CA VAL A 98 -11.17 7.47 -5.30
C VAL A 98 -10.83 6.32 -4.33
N VAL A 99 -9.56 6.20 -3.99
CA VAL A 99 -9.11 5.15 -3.06
C VAL A 99 -9.64 5.43 -1.66
N ARG A 100 -9.60 6.68 -1.23
CA ARG A 100 -10.13 7.08 0.09
C ARG A 100 -11.60 6.75 0.22
N ASP A 101 -12.40 7.09 -0.78
CA ASP A 101 -13.84 6.84 -0.74
C ASP A 101 -14.14 5.35 -0.67
N ALA A 102 -13.41 4.55 -1.42
CA ALA A 102 -13.57 3.10 -1.38
C ALA A 102 -13.24 2.52 0.01
N ALA A 103 -12.20 3.04 0.64
CA ALA A 103 -11.80 2.61 1.97
C ALA A 103 -12.83 3.00 3.03
N LEU A 104 -13.35 4.23 2.94
CA LEU A 104 -14.33 4.73 3.91
C LEU A 104 -15.67 4.02 3.78
N ALA A 105 -16.00 3.49 2.61
CA ALA A 105 -17.20 2.67 2.43
C ALA A 105 -17.07 1.33 3.15
N ARG A 106 -15.88 0.97 3.61
CA ARG A 106 -15.62 -0.22 4.40
C ARG A 106 -15.31 0.20 5.84
N ARG A 107 -14.37 -0.45 6.49
CA ARG A 107 -14.04 -0.18 7.91
C ARG A 107 -12.68 0.49 8.06
N LEU A 108 -12.18 1.04 6.97
CA LEU A 108 -10.84 1.58 6.90
C LEU A 108 -10.88 3.10 6.88
N VAL A 109 -9.74 3.71 7.16
CA VAL A 109 -9.55 5.16 7.05
C VAL A 109 -8.17 5.40 6.48
N ASP A 110 -8.05 6.47 5.67
CA ASP A 110 -6.78 6.89 5.11
C ASP A 110 -5.94 7.62 6.15
N VAL A 111 -4.63 7.40 6.11
CA VAL A 111 -3.69 8.04 7.02
C VAL A 111 -2.83 9.06 6.27
N LYS A 112 -2.23 8.66 5.16
CA LYS A 112 -1.39 9.56 4.37
C LYS A 112 -1.20 9.03 2.97
N VAL A 113 -0.98 9.96 2.04
CA VAL A 113 -0.59 9.63 0.68
C VAL A 113 0.92 9.81 0.54
N ALA A 114 1.55 9.01 -0.29
CA ALA A 114 2.98 9.10 -0.56
C ALA A 114 3.27 8.68 -1.98
N ALA A 115 4.38 9.19 -2.54
CA ALA A 115 4.93 8.63 -3.75
C ALA A 115 5.66 7.35 -3.35
N LEU A 116 5.23 6.22 -3.93
CA LEU A 116 5.91 4.95 -3.68
C LEU A 116 7.23 4.92 -4.42
N ASP A 117 7.20 5.32 -5.69
CA ASP A 117 8.37 5.49 -6.53
C ASP A 117 8.02 6.46 -7.66
N HIS A 118 8.82 6.46 -8.73
CA HIS A 118 8.58 7.38 -9.86
C HIS A 118 7.21 7.16 -10.50
N ASP A 119 6.78 5.91 -10.62
CA ASP A 119 5.59 5.55 -11.38
C ASP A 119 4.34 5.30 -10.55
N TRP A 120 4.46 5.18 -9.23
CA TRP A 120 3.35 4.76 -8.37
C TRP A 120 3.16 5.70 -7.20
N SER A 121 1.90 6.11 -7.00
CA SER A 121 1.46 6.76 -5.77
C SER A 121 0.83 5.72 -4.87
N ALA A 122 0.77 5.98 -3.57
CA ALA A 122 0.15 5.04 -2.64
C ALA A 122 -0.55 5.78 -1.51
N LEU A 123 -1.63 5.18 -1.02
CA LEU A 123 -2.39 5.69 0.12
C LEU A 123 -2.38 4.64 1.23
N LYS A 124 -2.00 5.08 2.42
CA LYS A 124 -1.98 4.21 3.59
C LYS A 124 -3.35 4.15 4.23
N LEU A 125 -3.85 2.94 4.41
CA LEU A 125 -5.14 2.66 5.04
C LEU A 125 -4.93 1.86 6.32
N VAL A 126 -5.70 2.19 7.36
CA VAL A 126 -5.71 1.43 8.61
C VAL A 126 -7.17 1.21 9.03
N TRP A 127 -7.38 0.24 9.92
CA TRP A 127 -8.71 0.02 10.48
C TRP A 127 -9.12 1.22 11.32
N ARG A 128 -10.37 1.66 11.13
CA ARG A 128 -10.92 2.71 12.00
C ARG A 128 -10.97 2.19 13.42
N ARG A 129 -10.76 3.09 14.38
CA ARG A 129 -10.68 2.76 15.79
C ARG A 129 -11.91 2.00 16.29
N GLU A 130 -13.09 2.43 15.85
CA GLU A 130 -14.35 1.82 16.29
C GLU A 130 -14.58 0.41 15.75
N HIS A 131 -13.75 -0.05 14.83
CA HIS A 131 -13.86 -1.37 14.24
C HIS A 131 -12.71 -2.32 14.63
N ARG A 132 -11.81 -1.83 15.45
CA ARG A 132 -10.66 -2.65 15.90
C ARG A 132 -11.02 -3.60 17.02
#